data_84054cdee9599b720a6165fb282aea04
#
_entry.id   84054cdee9599b720a6165fb282aea04
#
_cell.length_a   1.000
_cell.length_b   1.000
_cell.length_c   1.000
_cell.angle_alpha   90.00
_cell.angle_beta   90.00
_cell.angle_gamma   90.00
#
_symmetry.space_group_name_H-M   'P 1'
#
loop_
_entity.id
_entity.type
_entity.pdbx_description
1 polymer ?
#
loop_
_entity_poly.entity_id
_entity_poly.type
_entity_poly.pdbx_seq_one_letter_code
_entity_poly.pdbx_strand_id
1 'polypeptide(L)'
;VYPEGFSIVDARMILGEPIRHPRAEDLSEKRLASLKAIFDAKSVAVVGASRPGSIGGIILKNSSRLEKLYPINPKRDKLMGLPCYPNLRAVPESVDVAVFAVPPHDTIRGFKEFCECGGKGALIVSDGYAEIGRPDLEDQLKAIADRHGVVYIGHNGLGVFDNFTGFNTLFLPMIRSQLPSRSGPIGIISQSGGIGLELLEMAAEDNLPIGTWVSVGNASGISIPELFVHMGRDDRIRSSRCAWRGFATACSS
;
A
#
# COMPACT_ATOMS: atom_id res chain seq x y z
N VAL A 1 5.37 -25.27 12.37
CA VAL A 1 6.40 -26.08 13.04
C VAL A 1 5.98 -27.54 12.86
N TYR A 2 6.85 -28.34 12.26
CA TYR A 2 6.62 -29.77 12.06
C TYR A 2 7.20 -30.55 13.23
N PRO A 3 6.71 -31.77 13.53
CA PRO A 3 7.25 -32.60 14.63
C PRO A 3 8.76 -32.87 14.50
N GLU A 4 9.29 -32.79 13.29
CA GLU A 4 10.70 -33.07 12.95
C GLU A 4 11.57 -31.81 12.88
N GLY A 5 11.04 -30.62 13.23
CA GLY A 5 11.73 -29.35 13.20
C GLY A 5 11.02 -28.27 12.42
N PHE A 6 11.77 -27.34 11.83
CA PHE A 6 11.25 -26.25 11.00
C PHE A 6 11.91 -26.25 9.63
N SER A 7 11.18 -25.75 8.65
CA SER A 7 11.68 -25.50 7.30
C SER A 7 11.69 -24.00 7.00
N ILE A 8 12.80 -23.48 6.49
CA ILE A 8 12.86 -22.12 5.94
C ILE A 8 12.43 -22.22 4.49
N VAL A 9 11.27 -21.68 4.17
CA VAL A 9 10.70 -21.74 2.81
C VAL A 9 11.05 -20.52 1.95
N ASP A 10 11.47 -19.42 2.59
CA ASP A 10 11.94 -18.22 1.92
C ASP A 10 12.93 -17.48 2.82
N ALA A 11 14.16 -17.33 2.33
CA ALA A 11 15.20 -16.55 3.00
C ALA A 11 16.10 -15.88 1.97
N ARG A 12 16.35 -14.58 2.14
CA ARG A 12 17.32 -13.81 1.34
C ARG A 12 18.32 -13.16 2.27
N MET A 13 19.60 -13.42 2.05
CA MET A 13 20.69 -12.75 2.73
C MET A 13 21.47 -11.91 1.72
N ILE A 14 21.62 -10.62 1.99
CA ILE A 14 22.46 -9.71 1.21
C ILE A 14 23.64 -9.32 2.08
N LEU A 15 24.85 -9.69 1.65
CA LEU A 15 26.10 -9.29 2.30
C LEU A 15 26.62 -8.03 1.59
N GLY A 16 26.84 -6.98 2.33
CA GLY A 16 27.32 -5.68 1.82
C GLY A 16 27.49 -4.68 2.94
N GLU A 17 27.79 -3.44 2.57
CA GLU A 17 27.82 -2.33 3.53
C GLU A 17 26.44 -2.13 4.18
N PRO A 18 26.39 -1.82 5.48
CA PRO A 18 25.13 -1.58 6.17
C PRO A 18 24.36 -0.45 5.51
N ILE A 19 23.12 -0.70 5.11
CA ILE A 19 22.22 0.34 4.65
C ILE A 19 21.89 1.22 5.86
N ARG A 20 22.30 2.49 5.83
CA ARG A 20 21.89 3.47 6.83
C ARG A 20 20.42 3.81 6.58
N HIS A 21 19.56 3.35 7.47
CA HIS A 21 18.18 3.82 7.48
C HIS A 21 18.15 5.26 8.00
N PRO A 22 17.33 6.15 7.39
CA PRO A 22 17.15 7.50 7.91
C PRO A 22 16.64 7.45 9.35
N ARG A 23 17.17 8.30 10.21
CA ARG A 23 16.61 8.49 11.56
C ARG A 23 15.30 9.25 11.45
N ALA A 24 14.45 9.16 12.48
CA ALA A 24 13.18 9.88 12.50
C ALA A 24 13.35 11.41 12.30
N GLU A 25 14.45 11.97 12.76
CA GLU A 25 14.86 13.39 12.61
C GLU A 25 15.27 13.75 11.17
N ASP A 26 15.68 12.76 10.37
CA ASP A 26 16.10 12.96 8.97
C ASP A 26 14.92 12.86 7.98
N LEU A 27 13.70 12.62 8.48
CA LEU A 27 12.54 12.40 7.65
C LEU A 27 11.98 13.72 7.10
N SER A 28 11.77 13.78 5.80
CA SER A 28 11.18 14.93 5.13
C SER A 28 9.70 15.11 5.51
N GLU A 29 9.34 16.25 6.07
CA GLU A 29 7.94 16.61 6.38
C GLU A 29 7.05 16.56 5.11
N LYS A 30 7.61 16.87 3.93
CA LYS A 30 6.89 16.74 2.66
C LYS A 30 6.51 15.28 2.38
N ARG A 31 7.43 14.34 2.61
CA ARG A 31 7.16 12.91 2.44
C ARG A 31 6.15 12.40 3.47
N LEU A 32 6.24 12.85 4.71
CA LEU A 32 5.26 12.51 5.75
C LEU A 32 3.87 13.08 5.44
N ALA A 33 3.79 14.28 4.90
CA ALA A 33 2.53 14.86 4.43
C ALA A 33 1.92 14.06 3.26
N SER A 34 2.75 13.62 2.30
CA SER A 34 2.34 12.75 1.21
C SER A 34 1.84 11.41 1.74
N LEU A 35 2.54 10.81 2.70
CA LEU A 35 2.13 9.58 3.34
C LEU A 35 0.80 9.74 4.08
N LYS A 36 0.65 10.82 4.84
CA LYS A 36 -0.61 11.15 5.53
C LYS A 36 -1.79 11.25 4.54
N ALA A 37 -1.57 11.83 3.37
CA ALA A 37 -2.60 11.94 2.34
C ALA A 37 -3.11 10.58 1.83
N ILE A 38 -2.32 9.51 1.91
CA ILE A 38 -2.77 8.15 1.57
C ILE A 38 -3.85 7.68 2.55
N PHE A 39 -3.66 7.92 3.85
CA PHE A 39 -4.60 7.47 4.88
C PHE A 39 -5.78 8.42 5.10
N ASP A 40 -5.65 9.68 4.69
CA ASP A 40 -6.72 10.68 4.75
C ASP A 40 -7.40 10.91 3.39
N ALA A 41 -7.20 10.02 2.42
CA ALA A 41 -7.70 10.16 1.06
C ALA A 41 -9.22 10.32 1.02
N LYS A 42 -9.68 11.38 0.36
CA LYS A 42 -11.11 11.62 0.07
C LYS A 42 -11.48 11.17 -1.34
N SER A 43 -10.50 11.10 -2.21
CA SER A 43 -10.68 10.67 -3.60
C SER A 43 -9.60 9.67 -3.99
N VAL A 44 -10.01 8.54 -4.57
CA VAL A 44 -9.11 7.46 -4.97
C VAL A 44 -9.37 7.04 -6.40
N ALA A 45 -8.33 7.02 -7.22
CA ALA A 45 -8.35 6.43 -8.56
C ALA A 45 -7.78 5.00 -8.52
N VAL A 46 -8.42 4.07 -9.21
CA VAL A 46 -7.92 2.70 -9.38
C VAL A 46 -7.57 2.46 -10.84
N VAL A 47 -6.28 2.49 -11.12
CA VAL A 47 -5.72 2.29 -12.46
C VAL A 47 -5.59 0.78 -12.75
N GLY A 48 -6.20 0.34 -13.85
CA GLY A 48 -6.27 -1.08 -14.21
C GLY A 48 -7.54 -1.79 -13.72
N ALA A 49 -8.51 -1.06 -13.22
CA ALA A 49 -9.83 -1.61 -12.93
C ALA A 49 -10.51 -2.05 -14.23
N SER A 50 -10.76 -3.36 -14.41
CA SER A 50 -11.25 -3.89 -15.70
C SER A 50 -12.53 -4.71 -15.61
N ARG A 51 -12.71 -5.48 -14.55
CA ARG A 51 -13.91 -6.33 -14.29
C ARG A 51 -13.99 -6.61 -12.78
N PRO A 52 -15.16 -7.02 -12.25
CA PRO A 52 -15.35 -7.26 -10.82
C PRO A 52 -14.34 -8.21 -10.16
N GLY A 53 -13.90 -9.26 -10.86
CA GLY A 53 -12.92 -10.23 -10.36
C GLY A 53 -11.46 -9.91 -10.67
N SER A 54 -11.14 -8.78 -11.31
CA SER A 54 -9.76 -8.33 -11.49
C SER A 54 -9.24 -7.69 -10.21
N ILE A 55 -7.90 -7.61 -10.04
CA ILE A 55 -7.27 -6.94 -8.89
C ILE A 55 -7.87 -5.56 -8.67
N GLY A 56 -7.86 -4.70 -9.69
CA GLY A 56 -8.44 -3.36 -9.59
C GLY A 56 -9.95 -3.37 -9.33
N GLY A 57 -10.70 -4.36 -9.84
CA GLY A 57 -12.13 -4.51 -9.57
C GLY A 57 -12.41 -4.91 -8.11
N ILE A 58 -11.57 -5.78 -7.54
CA ILE A 58 -11.65 -6.17 -6.12
C ILE A 58 -11.33 -4.96 -5.22
N ILE A 59 -10.29 -4.21 -5.55
CA ILE A 59 -9.91 -2.99 -4.83
C ILE A 59 -11.05 -1.97 -4.84
N LEU A 60 -11.67 -1.73 -6.00
CA LEU A 60 -12.84 -0.85 -6.11
C LEU A 60 -13.98 -1.30 -5.19
N LYS A 61 -14.28 -2.60 -5.21
CA LYS A 61 -15.34 -3.16 -4.36
C LYS A 61 -15.02 -2.97 -2.87
N ASN A 62 -13.80 -3.29 -2.47
CA ASN A 62 -13.38 -3.23 -1.07
C ASN A 62 -13.29 -1.80 -0.54
N SER A 63 -12.99 -0.84 -1.41
CA SER A 63 -12.93 0.59 -1.09
C SER A 63 -14.26 1.34 -1.30
N SER A 64 -15.38 0.64 -1.50
CA SER A 64 -16.70 1.24 -1.81
C SER A 64 -17.28 2.13 -0.71
N ARG A 65 -16.69 2.15 0.49
CA ARG A 65 -17.05 3.08 1.57
C ARG A 65 -16.48 4.49 1.37
N LEU A 66 -15.50 4.64 0.47
CA LEU A 66 -14.95 5.95 0.13
C LEU A 66 -15.94 6.76 -0.70
N GLU A 67 -15.99 8.06 -0.43
CA GLU A 67 -16.94 8.97 -1.07
C GLU A 67 -16.70 9.11 -2.58
N LYS A 68 -15.43 9.15 -3.00
CA LYS A 68 -15.04 9.39 -4.37
C LYS A 68 -14.09 8.31 -4.89
N LEU A 69 -14.60 7.48 -5.78
CA LEU A 69 -13.85 6.41 -6.45
C LEU A 69 -13.89 6.58 -7.97
N TYR A 70 -12.72 6.53 -8.60
CA TYR A 70 -12.52 6.72 -10.03
C TYR A 70 -11.85 5.49 -10.66
N PRO A 71 -12.60 4.58 -11.29
CA PRO A 71 -12.02 3.53 -12.12
C PRO A 71 -11.31 4.15 -13.33
N ILE A 72 -10.07 3.76 -13.58
CA ILE A 72 -9.29 4.22 -14.73
C ILE A 72 -9.05 3.04 -15.67
N ASN A 73 -9.65 3.08 -16.86
CA ASN A 73 -9.47 2.09 -17.89
C ASN A 73 -9.85 2.64 -19.27
N PRO A 74 -8.95 2.67 -20.26
CA PRO A 74 -9.23 3.24 -21.57
C PRO A 74 -10.22 2.43 -22.42
N LYS A 75 -10.59 1.23 -21.98
CA LYS A 75 -11.48 0.32 -22.73
C LYS A 75 -12.89 0.23 -22.16
N ARG A 76 -13.24 1.12 -21.20
CA ARG A 76 -14.54 1.05 -20.51
C ARG A 76 -15.06 2.44 -20.19
N ASP A 77 -16.38 2.61 -20.36
CA ASP A 77 -17.09 3.84 -19.97
C ASP A 77 -17.70 3.73 -18.56
N LYS A 78 -17.98 2.49 -18.11
CA LYS A 78 -18.53 2.23 -16.78
C LYS A 78 -17.98 0.92 -16.20
N LEU A 79 -17.80 0.91 -14.89
CA LEU A 79 -17.43 -0.29 -14.13
C LEU A 79 -18.13 -0.27 -12.77
N MET A 80 -18.85 -1.35 -12.44
CA MET A 80 -19.57 -1.52 -11.16
C MET A 80 -20.49 -0.33 -10.82
N GLY A 81 -21.13 0.25 -11.84
CA GLY A 81 -22.02 1.41 -11.69
C GLY A 81 -21.32 2.77 -11.68
N LEU A 82 -20.00 2.81 -11.55
CA LEU A 82 -19.21 4.04 -11.56
C LEU A 82 -18.82 4.45 -12.99
N PRO A 83 -18.78 5.77 -13.30
CA PRO A 83 -18.14 6.27 -14.52
C PRO A 83 -16.67 5.83 -14.56
N CYS A 84 -16.19 5.37 -15.72
CA CYS A 84 -14.81 4.94 -15.90
C CYS A 84 -14.11 5.94 -16.83
N TYR A 85 -12.89 6.32 -16.47
CA TYR A 85 -12.12 7.33 -17.19
C TYR A 85 -10.97 6.69 -17.97
N PRO A 86 -10.65 7.17 -19.17
CA PRO A 86 -9.57 6.59 -19.99
C PRO A 86 -8.16 6.79 -19.40
N ASN A 87 -7.96 7.84 -18.61
CA ASN A 87 -6.71 8.19 -17.94
C ASN A 87 -7.00 9.14 -16.77
N LEU A 88 -5.98 9.46 -15.99
CA LEU A 88 -6.11 10.31 -14.79
C LEU A 88 -6.43 11.77 -15.12
N ARG A 89 -5.97 12.27 -16.27
CA ARG A 89 -6.29 13.65 -16.72
C ARG A 89 -7.75 13.85 -17.08
N ALA A 90 -8.45 12.77 -17.44
CA ALA A 90 -9.87 12.82 -17.77
C ALA A 90 -10.79 12.84 -16.54
N VAL A 91 -10.26 12.60 -15.35
CA VAL A 91 -11.03 12.70 -14.10
C VAL A 91 -11.37 14.18 -13.86
N PRO A 92 -12.63 14.52 -13.52
CA PRO A 92 -13.10 15.92 -13.47
C PRO A 92 -12.52 16.73 -12.31
N GLU A 93 -11.80 16.11 -11.39
CA GLU A 93 -11.14 16.76 -10.24
C GLU A 93 -9.78 16.14 -9.96
N SER A 94 -8.97 16.80 -9.13
CA SER A 94 -7.72 16.24 -8.65
C SER A 94 -7.98 15.05 -7.72
N VAL A 95 -7.23 13.97 -7.93
CA VAL A 95 -7.35 12.75 -7.13
C VAL A 95 -6.27 12.73 -6.07
N ASP A 96 -6.66 12.50 -4.80
CA ASP A 96 -5.70 12.46 -3.69
C ASP A 96 -4.74 11.27 -3.81
N VAL A 97 -5.29 10.08 -4.07
CA VAL A 97 -4.53 8.83 -4.11
C VAL A 97 -4.84 8.02 -5.36
N ALA A 98 -3.80 7.45 -5.97
CA ALA A 98 -3.96 6.47 -7.04
C ALA A 98 -3.45 5.10 -6.62
N VAL A 99 -4.23 4.06 -6.94
CA VAL A 99 -3.83 2.65 -6.78
C VAL A 99 -3.55 2.07 -8.16
N PHE A 100 -2.33 1.60 -8.38
CA PHE A 100 -1.89 1.03 -9.64
C PHE A 100 -1.92 -0.49 -9.61
N ALA A 101 -2.80 -1.08 -10.41
CA ALA A 101 -2.97 -2.52 -10.60
C ALA A 101 -2.76 -2.88 -12.09
N VAL A 102 -1.68 -2.39 -12.67
CA VAL A 102 -1.27 -2.56 -14.08
C VAL A 102 0.20 -2.93 -14.16
N PRO A 103 0.68 -3.50 -15.28
CA PRO A 103 2.09 -3.83 -15.45
C PRO A 103 3.05 -2.64 -15.24
N PRO A 104 4.35 -2.89 -14.92
CA PRO A 104 5.30 -1.86 -14.54
C PRO A 104 5.41 -0.66 -15.48
N HIS A 105 5.48 -0.90 -16.79
CA HIS A 105 5.58 0.20 -17.78
C HIS A 105 4.34 1.11 -17.79
N ASP A 106 3.15 0.54 -17.63
CA ASP A 106 1.90 1.30 -17.52
C ASP A 106 1.81 2.00 -16.16
N THR A 107 2.32 1.37 -15.10
CA THR A 107 2.42 1.99 -13.78
C THR A 107 3.31 3.23 -13.82
N ILE A 108 4.52 3.14 -14.38
CA ILE A 108 5.46 4.28 -14.48
C ILE A 108 4.82 5.45 -15.24
N ARG A 109 4.18 5.15 -16.38
CA ARG A 109 3.49 6.18 -17.19
C ARG A 109 2.35 6.81 -16.41
N GLY A 110 1.49 5.99 -15.80
CA GLY A 110 0.34 6.46 -15.04
C GLY A 110 0.74 7.18 -13.75
N PHE A 111 1.78 6.74 -13.06
CA PHE A 111 2.29 7.41 -11.85
C PHE A 111 2.87 8.79 -12.17
N LYS A 112 3.60 8.92 -13.27
CA LYS A 112 4.05 10.24 -13.75
C LYS A 112 2.86 11.16 -14.04
N GLU A 113 1.86 10.68 -14.78
CA GLU A 113 0.64 11.43 -15.06
C GLU A 113 -0.10 11.83 -13.78
N PHE A 114 -0.23 10.92 -12.83
CA PHE A 114 -0.83 11.17 -11.52
C PHE A 114 -0.15 12.31 -10.77
N CYS A 115 1.18 12.28 -10.70
CA CYS A 115 1.97 13.34 -10.07
C CYS A 115 1.80 14.69 -10.79
N GLU A 116 1.79 14.70 -12.13
CA GLU A 116 1.56 15.91 -12.94
C GLU A 116 0.13 16.48 -12.74
N CYS A 117 -0.85 15.65 -12.41
CA CYS A 117 -2.22 16.07 -12.08
C CYS A 117 -2.38 16.52 -10.61
N GLY A 118 -1.30 16.63 -9.84
CA GLY A 118 -1.35 17.08 -8.44
C GLY A 118 -1.72 15.98 -7.45
N GLY A 119 -1.53 14.72 -7.82
CA GLY A 119 -1.73 13.58 -6.92
C GLY A 119 -0.82 13.64 -5.69
N LYS A 120 -1.31 13.17 -4.55
CA LYS A 120 -0.65 13.36 -3.25
C LYS A 120 0.10 12.13 -2.75
N GLY A 121 -0.38 10.93 -3.04
CA GLY A 121 0.25 9.69 -2.64
C GLY A 121 -0.25 8.51 -3.47
N ALA A 122 0.49 7.41 -3.55
CA ALA A 122 0.12 6.29 -4.39
C ALA A 122 0.31 4.93 -3.71
N LEU A 123 -0.40 3.92 -4.22
CA LEU A 123 -0.16 2.52 -3.93
C LEU A 123 0.14 1.78 -5.24
N ILE A 124 1.18 0.95 -5.23
CA ILE A 124 1.57 0.13 -6.38
C ILE A 124 1.50 -1.32 -5.95
N VAL A 125 0.46 -2.03 -6.38
CA VAL A 125 0.23 -3.43 -5.99
C VAL A 125 0.85 -4.42 -6.97
N SER A 126 1.17 -3.99 -8.17
CA SER A 126 1.84 -4.83 -9.18
C SER A 126 3.27 -5.18 -8.78
N ASP A 127 3.70 -6.34 -9.21
CA ASP A 127 5.07 -6.85 -9.20
C ASP A 127 5.77 -6.60 -10.55
N GLY A 128 6.99 -7.14 -10.72
CA GLY A 128 7.73 -7.08 -11.96
C GLY A 128 8.85 -6.04 -11.98
N TYR A 129 9.47 -5.78 -10.87
CA TYR A 129 10.55 -4.80 -10.69
C TYR A 129 11.87 -5.46 -10.25
N ALA A 130 12.53 -4.96 -9.23
CA ALA A 130 13.84 -5.47 -8.79
C ALA A 130 13.81 -6.96 -8.40
N GLU A 131 12.69 -7.47 -7.90
CA GLU A 131 12.53 -8.88 -7.54
C GLU A 131 12.62 -9.86 -8.73
N ILE A 132 12.39 -9.37 -9.95
CA ILE A 132 12.60 -10.15 -11.20
C ILE A 132 13.80 -9.68 -12.00
N GLY A 133 14.71 -8.90 -11.38
CA GLY A 133 15.92 -8.41 -12.04
C GLY A 133 15.73 -7.15 -12.89
N ARG A 134 14.68 -6.35 -12.64
CA ARG A 134 14.41 -5.08 -13.33
C ARG A 134 14.49 -3.88 -12.36
N PRO A 135 15.64 -3.64 -11.72
CA PRO A 135 15.83 -2.48 -10.84
C PRO A 135 15.68 -1.14 -11.59
N ASP A 136 15.94 -1.13 -12.89
CA ASP A 136 15.77 0.04 -13.77
C ASP A 136 14.35 0.60 -13.74
N LEU A 137 13.33 -0.25 -13.62
CA LEU A 137 11.92 0.16 -13.53
C LEU A 137 11.60 0.72 -12.14
N GLU A 138 12.20 0.16 -11.10
CA GLU A 138 12.08 0.67 -9.74
C GLU A 138 12.75 2.06 -9.61
N ASP A 139 13.94 2.23 -10.19
CA ASP A 139 14.65 3.51 -10.18
C ASP A 139 13.86 4.62 -10.91
N GLN A 140 13.16 4.29 -12.00
CA GLN A 140 12.26 5.22 -12.68
C GLN A 140 11.10 5.67 -11.77
N LEU A 141 10.49 4.76 -11.01
CA LEU A 141 9.44 5.12 -10.05
C LEU A 141 9.97 6.04 -8.95
N LYS A 142 11.14 5.71 -8.38
CA LYS A 142 11.79 6.54 -7.36
C LYS A 142 12.10 7.94 -7.90
N ALA A 143 12.66 8.04 -9.10
CA ALA A 143 12.99 9.33 -9.72
C ALA A 143 11.74 10.21 -9.95
N ILE A 144 10.59 9.62 -10.31
CA ILE A 144 9.32 10.35 -10.42
C ILE A 144 8.85 10.78 -9.03
N ALA A 145 8.84 9.88 -8.06
CA ALA A 145 8.44 10.14 -6.68
C ALA A 145 9.23 11.31 -6.07
N ASP A 146 10.55 11.28 -6.20
CA ASP A 146 11.46 12.31 -5.66
C ASP A 146 11.25 13.65 -6.33
N ARG A 147 11.13 13.67 -7.67
CA ARG A 147 10.90 14.90 -8.45
C ARG A 147 9.64 15.64 -8.00
N HIS A 148 8.56 14.91 -7.73
CA HIS A 148 7.28 15.49 -7.36
C HIS A 148 7.07 15.58 -5.84
N GLY A 149 7.89 14.88 -5.06
CA GLY A 149 7.77 14.76 -3.61
C GLY A 149 6.53 13.98 -3.19
N VAL A 150 6.15 13.00 -4.00
CA VAL A 150 5.04 12.08 -3.77
C VAL A 150 5.59 10.74 -3.32
N VAL A 151 5.08 10.16 -2.24
CA VAL A 151 5.47 8.82 -1.82
C VAL A 151 4.51 7.77 -2.40
N TYR A 152 5.00 6.53 -2.53
CA TYR A 152 4.15 5.39 -2.82
C TYR A 152 4.43 4.22 -1.88
N ILE A 153 3.39 3.48 -1.53
CA ILE A 153 3.46 2.21 -0.80
C ILE A 153 3.50 1.08 -1.84
N GLY A 154 4.39 0.14 -1.67
CA GLY A 154 4.64 -0.95 -2.61
C GLY A 154 6.01 -0.77 -3.27
N HIS A 155 6.25 -1.32 -4.42
CA HIS A 155 5.43 -2.27 -5.19
C HIS A 155 5.44 -3.69 -4.59
N ASN A 156 4.79 -4.66 -5.29
CA ASN A 156 4.75 -6.07 -4.87
C ASN A 156 4.23 -6.24 -3.43
N GLY A 157 3.21 -5.46 -3.04
CA GLY A 157 2.56 -5.49 -1.74
C GLY A 157 1.05 -5.55 -1.84
N LEU A 158 0.38 -5.93 -0.75
CA LEU A 158 -1.09 -5.95 -0.69
C LEU A 158 -1.70 -4.57 -0.45
N GLY A 159 -0.86 -3.55 -0.19
CA GLY A 159 -1.28 -2.18 0.04
C GLY A 159 -1.77 -1.91 1.46
N VAL A 160 -2.96 -1.35 1.62
CA VAL A 160 -3.47 -0.89 2.92
C VAL A 160 -4.85 -1.45 3.23
N PHE A 161 -5.10 -1.62 4.52
CA PHE A 161 -6.43 -1.75 5.11
C PHE A 161 -6.52 -0.72 6.24
N ASP A 162 -7.33 0.30 6.05
CA ASP A 162 -7.58 1.34 7.05
C ASP A 162 -9.05 1.27 7.49
N ASN A 163 -9.25 0.88 8.74
CA ASN A 163 -10.58 0.66 9.30
C ASN A 163 -11.24 1.95 9.77
N PHE A 164 -10.48 3.05 9.89
CA PHE A 164 -11.04 4.36 10.22
C PHE A 164 -11.75 4.99 9.04
N THR A 165 -11.13 4.93 7.85
CA THR A 165 -11.66 5.54 6.62
C THR A 165 -12.44 4.55 5.75
N GLY A 166 -12.17 3.24 5.91
CA GLY A 166 -12.67 2.20 5.03
C GLY A 166 -11.89 2.06 3.72
N PHE A 167 -10.69 2.67 3.63
CA PHE A 167 -9.80 2.47 2.51
C PHE A 167 -9.17 1.07 2.58
N ASN A 168 -9.50 0.23 1.61
CA ASN A 168 -9.12 -1.16 1.61
C ASN A 168 -8.68 -1.60 0.21
N THR A 169 -7.39 -1.83 0.05
CA THR A 169 -6.79 -2.27 -1.21
C THR A 169 -6.46 -3.77 -1.26
N LEU A 170 -6.84 -4.53 -0.23
CA LEU A 170 -6.66 -5.97 -0.23
C LEU A 170 -7.38 -6.60 -1.41
N PHE A 171 -6.66 -7.38 -2.22
CA PHE A 171 -7.18 -7.93 -3.46
C PHE A 171 -7.11 -9.47 -3.54
N LEU A 172 -6.67 -10.12 -2.48
CA LEU A 172 -6.61 -11.57 -2.47
C LEU A 172 -8.03 -12.16 -2.39
N PRO A 173 -8.41 -13.03 -3.35
CA PRO A 173 -9.68 -13.74 -3.30
C PRO A 173 -9.75 -14.77 -2.17
N MET A 174 -8.65 -14.98 -1.46
CA MET A 174 -8.46 -15.99 -0.42
C MET A 174 -8.54 -15.43 1.00
N ILE A 175 -9.11 -14.26 1.22
CA ILE A 175 -9.49 -13.86 2.57
C ILE A 175 -10.61 -14.81 3.01
N ARG A 176 -10.22 -15.91 3.64
CA ARG A 176 -11.12 -16.99 4.08
C ARG A 176 -11.86 -16.60 5.35
N SER A 177 -11.30 -15.69 6.12
CA SER A 177 -11.84 -15.17 7.36
C SER A 177 -12.39 -13.75 7.19
N GLN A 178 -13.13 -13.31 8.17
CA GLN A 178 -13.61 -11.93 8.21
C GLN A 178 -12.45 -11.01 8.55
N LEU A 179 -12.38 -9.86 7.87
CA LEU A 179 -11.46 -8.79 8.27
C LEU A 179 -11.87 -8.20 9.63
N PRO A 180 -10.92 -7.62 10.40
CA PRO A 180 -11.25 -6.95 11.65
C PRO A 180 -12.36 -5.91 11.45
N SER A 181 -13.47 -6.07 12.15
CA SER A 181 -14.63 -5.19 12.03
C SER A 181 -14.54 -3.97 12.94
N ARG A 182 -13.70 -4.04 13.99
CA ARG A 182 -13.51 -2.98 14.97
C ARG A 182 -12.28 -2.15 14.62
N SER A 183 -12.48 -0.85 14.39
CA SER A 183 -11.39 0.11 14.37
C SER A 183 -10.84 0.33 15.79
N GLY A 184 -9.53 0.60 15.90
CA GLY A 184 -8.93 0.86 17.20
C GLY A 184 -7.43 1.12 17.15
N PRO A 185 -6.76 1.13 18.30
CA PRO A 185 -5.44 1.72 18.45
C PRO A 185 -4.28 0.86 17.95
N ILE A 186 -4.54 -0.24 17.26
CA ILE A 186 -3.49 -1.15 16.78
C ILE A 186 -3.17 -0.86 15.32
N GLY A 187 -1.90 -0.55 15.03
CA GLY A 187 -1.33 -0.45 13.69
C GLY A 187 -0.42 -1.63 13.38
N ILE A 188 -0.49 -2.16 12.16
CA ILE A 188 0.37 -3.26 11.70
C ILE A 188 1.09 -2.85 10.43
N ILE A 189 2.41 -3.02 10.38
CA ILE A 189 3.23 -2.84 9.19
C ILE A 189 3.87 -4.18 8.86
N SER A 190 3.71 -4.67 7.64
CA SER A 190 4.32 -5.91 7.18
C SER A 190 5.01 -5.74 5.85
N GLN A 191 6.21 -6.28 5.72
CA GLN A 191 6.87 -6.40 4.43
C GLN A 191 6.29 -7.57 3.63
N SER A 192 6.02 -8.69 4.31
CA SER A 192 5.43 -9.87 3.69
C SER A 192 3.92 -9.74 3.63
N GLY A 193 3.36 -9.80 2.41
CA GLY A 193 1.92 -9.81 2.22
C GLY A 193 1.24 -10.99 2.92
N GLY A 194 1.80 -12.20 2.79
CA GLY A 194 1.25 -13.42 3.40
C GLY A 194 1.23 -13.36 4.93
N ILE A 195 2.39 -13.09 5.56
CA ILE A 195 2.47 -12.99 7.04
C ILE A 195 1.60 -11.84 7.54
N GLY A 196 1.62 -10.70 6.85
CA GLY A 196 0.79 -9.57 7.23
C GLY A 196 -0.71 -9.87 7.18
N LEU A 197 -1.15 -10.62 6.17
CA LEU A 197 -2.54 -11.04 6.04
C LEU A 197 -2.92 -12.03 7.14
N GLU A 198 -2.07 -13.01 7.44
CA GLU A 198 -2.30 -13.99 8.50
C GLU A 198 -2.44 -13.31 9.87
N LEU A 199 -1.59 -12.31 10.14
CA LEU A 199 -1.74 -11.48 11.35
C LEU A 199 -3.07 -10.71 11.38
N LEU A 200 -3.54 -10.23 10.24
CA LEU A 200 -4.82 -9.53 10.13
C LEU A 200 -6.00 -10.49 10.35
N GLU A 201 -5.92 -11.70 9.81
CA GLU A 201 -6.92 -12.75 10.01
C GLU A 201 -6.99 -13.22 11.47
N MET A 202 -5.84 -13.49 12.11
CA MET A 202 -5.77 -13.80 13.53
C MET A 202 -6.35 -12.67 14.40
N ALA A 203 -6.04 -11.42 14.04
CA ALA A 203 -6.61 -10.27 14.74
C ALA A 203 -8.15 -10.19 14.61
N ALA A 204 -8.69 -10.61 13.48
CA ALA A 204 -10.14 -10.69 13.27
C ALA A 204 -10.78 -11.80 14.13
N GLU A 205 -10.15 -12.99 14.17
CA GLU A 205 -10.61 -14.12 14.99
C GLU A 205 -10.62 -13.77 16.49
N ASP A 206 -9.58 -13.07 16.95
CA ASP A 206 -9.47 -12.62 18.33
C ASP A 206 -10.25 -11.32 18.61
N ASN A 207 -10.98 -10.80 17.62
CA ASN A 207 -11.75 -9.56 17.71
C ASN A 207 -10.91 -8.36 18.18
N LEU A 208 -9.64 -8.29 17.74
CA LEU A 208 -8.73 -7.19 18.07
C LEU A 208 -9.11 -5.94 17.29
N PRO A 209 -9.04 -4.75 17.92
CA PRO A 209 -9.38 -3.48 17.26
C PRO A 209 -8.22 -2.96 16.40
N ILE A 210 -8.18 -3.37 15.14
CA ILE A 210 -7.18 -2.91 14.19
C ILE A 210 -7.62 -1.60 13.56
N GLY A 211 -6.79 -0.56 13.70
CA GLY A 211 -6.99 0.73 13.04
C GLY A 211 -6.47 0.71 11.61
N THR A 212 -5.17 0.47 11.47
CA THR A 212 -4.48 0.54 10.18
C THR A 212 -3.56 -0.66 10.00
N TRP A 213 -3.58 -1.24 8.81
CA TRP A 213 -2.68 -2.29 8.40
C TRP A 213 -2.04 -1.94 7.05
N VAL A 214 -0.73 -2.16 6.91
CA VAL A 214 0.05 -1.81 5.72
C VAL A 214 0.96 -2.97 5.31
N SER A 215 0.86 -3.38 4.04
CA SER A 215 1.82 -4.26 3.39
C SER A 215 2.69 -3.46 2.43
N VAL A 216 3.96 -3.30 2.78
CA VAL A 216 4.86 -2.42 2.03
C VAL A 216 5.54 -3.10 0.84
N GLY A 217 5.45 -4.44 0.71
CA GLY A 217 6.11 -5.17 -0.36
C GLY A 217 7.62 -4.91 -0.39
N ASN A 218 8.14 -4.46 -1.53
CA ASN A 218 9.58 -4.16 -1.69
C ASN A 218 10.01 -2.88 -0.94
N ALA A 219 9.08 -2.08 -0.41
CA ALA A 219 9.34 -0.86 0.36
C ALA A 219 10.26 0.15 -0.36
N SER A 220 10.13 0.27 -1.67
CA SER A 220 11.02 1.11 -2.48
C SER A 220 10.64 2.59 -2.50
N GLY A 221 9.36 2.91 -2.33
CA GLY A 221 8.82 4.28 -2.36
C GLY A 221 8.65 4.90 -0.98
N ILE A 222 8.66 4.08 0.07
CA ILE A 222 8.56 4.51 1.47
C ILE A 222 9.35 3.57 2.37
N SER A 223 9.98 4.13 3.39
CA SER A 223 10.67 3.33 4.41
C SER A 223 9.75 2.95 5.57
N ILE A 224 10.08 1.86 6.26
CA ILE A 224 9.37 1.47 7.49
C ILE A 224 9.46 2.51 8.59
N PRO A 225 10.62 3.18 8.84
CA PRO A 225 10.68 4.29 9.78
C PRO A 225 9.68 5.42 9.47
N GLU A 226 9.47 5.78 8.20
CA GLU A 226 8.46 6.79 7.82
C GLU A 226 7.04 6.36 8.21
N LEU A 227 6.71 5.08 8.01
CA LEU A 227 5.41 4.54 8.43
C LEU A 227 5.25 4.52 9.96
N PHE A 228 6.30 4.17 10.70
CA PHE A 228 6.26 4.23 12.17
C PHE A 228 6.06 5.65 12.68
N VAL A 229 6.78 6.62 12.12
CA VAL A 229 6.60 8.03 12.49
C VAL A 229 5.20 8.51 12.15
N HIS A 230 4.67 8.13 10.98
CA HIS A 230 3.30 8.46 10.60
C HIS A 230 2.29 7.87 11.60
N MET A 231 2.39 6.57 11.89
CA MET A 231 1.48 5.91 12.86
C MET A 231 1.64 6.47 14.27
N GLY A 232 2.86 6.82 14.68
CA GLY A 232 3.12 7.43 15.99
C GLY A 232 2.60 8.87 16.14
N ARG A 233 2.35 9.56 15.01
CA ARG A 233 1.71 10.89 14.98
C ARG A 233 0.17 10.82 14.87
N ASP A 234 -0.38 9.63 14.66
CA ASP A 234 -1.82 9.43 14.60
C ASP A 234 -2.36 9.10 15.99
N ASP A 235 -3.05 10.03 16.62
CA ASP A 235 -3.61 9.89 17.96
C ASP A 235 -4.57 8.70 18.11
N ARG A 236 -5.07 8.17 17.00
CA ARG A 236 -5.93 6.98 16.96
C ARG A 236 -5.13 5.68 17.12
N ILE A 237 -3.81 5.70 16.84
CA ILE A 237 -2.90 4.54 16.93
C ILE A 237 -2.04 4.68 18.18
N ARG A 238 -2.17 3.77 19.14
CA ARG A 238 -1.40 3.76 20.39
C ARG A 238 -0.42 2.59 20.50
N SER A 239 -0.53 1.60 19.60
CA SER A 239 0.34 0.43 19.55
C SER A 239 0.59 0.05 18.10
N SER A 240 1.84 0.06 17.68
CA SER A 240 2.22 -0.42 16.35
C SER A 240 3.07 -1.67 16.45
N ARG A 241 2.88 -2.59 15.51
CA ARG A 241 3.65 -3.83 15.37
C ARG A 241 4.21 -3.90 13.96
N CYS A 242 5.43 -4.38 13.84
CA CYS A 242 6.08 -4.58 12.56
C CYS A 242 6.45 -6.05 12.38
N ALA A 243 6.06 -6.64 11.26
CA ALA A 243 6.58 -7.90 10.80
C ALA A 243 7.54 -7.65 9.64
N TRP A 244 8.82 -7.83 9.90
CA TRP A 244 9.90 -7.66 8.93
C TRP A 244 10.52 -9.02 8.60
N ARG A 245 10.89 -9.24 7.33
CA ARG A 245 11.70 -10.41 6.98
C ARG A 245 13.09 -10.23 7.61
N GLY A 246 13.30 -10.86 8.77
CA GLY A 246 14.58 -10.87 9.44
C GLY A 246 14.59 -10.53 10.93
N PHE A 247 13.66 -9.69 11.45
CA PHE A 247 13.60 -9.38 12.89
C PHE A 247 12.21 -8.87 13.29
N ALA A 248 11.67 -9.47 14.35
CA ALA A 248 10.54 -8.90 15.06
C ALA A 248 11.09 -7.92 16.10
N THR A 249 10.96 -6.62 15.85
CA THR A 249 11.25 -5.61 16.86
C THR A 249 9.92 -5.08 17.42
N ALA A 250 9.67 -5.38 18.69
CA ALA A 250 8.63 -4.71 19.45
C ALA A 250 9.20 -3.35 19.90
N CYS A 251 8.70 -2.25 19.35
CA CYS A 251 8.89 -0.94 19.97
C CYS A 251 7.78 -0.74 21.00
N SER A 252 8.12 -0.84 22.29
CA SER A 252 7.30 -0.31 23.38
C SER A 252 7.68 1.16 23.56
N SER A 253 6.73 2.06 23.40
CA SER A 253 6.80 3.43 23.92
C SER A 253 6.56 3.46 25.40
#